data_fa1a2dd6a36b3c996252e176d003e289
#
_entry.id   fa1a2dd6a36b3c996252e176d003e289
#
_cell.length_a   1.000
_cell.length_b   1.000
_cell.length_c   1.000
_cell.angle_alpha   90.00
_cell.angle_beta   90.00
_cell.angle_gamma   90.00
#
_symmetry.space_group_name_H-M   'P 1'
#
loop_
_entity.id
_entity.type
_entity.pdbx_description
1 polymer ?
#
loop_
_entity_poly.entity_id
_entity_poly.type
_entity_poly.pdbx_seq_one_letter_code
_entity_poly.pdbx_strand_id
1 'polypeptide(L)' 'MENVKIGDTVKIIKMEGEPQYTNREGVVTHIDDASQINSTWVGGAIVSEVDEFIILEHPVNQ' A
#
# COMPACT_ATOMS: atom_id res chain seq x y z
N MET A 1 -8.97 -10.32 -0.90
CA MET A 1 -8.41 -9.08 -1.42
C MET A 1 -8.67 -7.94 -0.45
N GLU A 2 -7.71 -7.12 -0.23
CA GLU A 2 -7.86 -6.00 0.69
C GLU A 2 -8.77 -4.94 0.10
N ASN A 3 -9.54 -4.32 0.97
CA ASN A 3 -10.41 -3.20 0.58
C ASN A 3 -9.73 -1.88 0.76
N VAL A 4 -8.56 -1.75 0.20
CA VAL A 4 -7.77 -0.54 0.36
C VAL A 4 -8.37 0.59 -0.46
N LYS A 5 -8.30 1.80 0.08
CA LYS A 5 -8.83 2.99 -0.57
C LYS A 5 -7.80 4.11 -0.49
N ILE A 6 -7.93 5.04 -1.40
CA ILE A 6 -7.08 6.24 -1.37
C ILE A 6 -7.29 6.94 -0.04
N GLY A 7 -6.20 7.30 0.60
CA GLY A 7 -6.23 7.93 1.92
C GLY A 7 -5.95 6.98 3.06
N ASP A 8 -6.02 5.67 2.81
CA ASP A 8 -5.72 4.69 3.85
C ASP A 8 -4.24 4.71 4.18
N THR A 9 -3.93 4.46 5.45
CA THR A 9 -2.55 4.25 5.87
C THR A 9 -2.28 2.75 5.83
N VAL A 10 -1.23 2.37 5.13
CA VAL A 10 -0.89 0.96 4.96
C VAL A 10 0.54 0.72 5.38
N LYS A 11 0.83 -0.52 5.75
CA LYS A 11 2.17 -0.95 6.12
C LYS A 11 2.56 -2.12 5.25
N ILE A 12 3.74 -2.06 4.68
CA ILE A 12 4.24 -3.13 3.83
C ILE A 12 4.77 -4.25 4.70
N ILE A 13 4.21 -5.44 4.52
CA ILE A 13 4.68 -6.61 5.22
C ILE A 13 5.78 -7.31 4.41
N LYS A 14 5.58 -7.42 3.11
CA LYS A 14 6.55 -8.05 2.23
C LYS A 14 6.33 -7.51 0.83
N MET A 15 7.39 -7.03 0.21
CA MET A 15 7.32 -6.57 -1.17
C MET A 15 8.26 -7.40 -2.01
N GLU A 16 7.70 -8.09 -2.98
CA GLU A 16 8.46 -9.02 -3.81
C GLU A 16 9.56 -8.28 -4.54
N GLY A 17 10.79 -8.77 -4.37
CA GLY A 17 11.92 -8.15 -5.03
C GLY A 17 12.42 -6.87 -4.39
N GLU A 18 11.75 -6.39 -3.34
CA GLU A 18 12.09 -5.11 -2.72
C GLU A 18 12.04 -5.25 -1.20
N PRO A 19 12.85 -6.13 -0.61
CA PRO A 19 12.75 -6.38 0.83
C PRO A 19 13.06 -5.14 1.67
N GLN A 20 13.74 -4.15 1.11
CA GLN A 20 14.08 -2.96 1.86
C GLN A 20 12.84 -2.15 2.24
N TYR A 21 11.70 -2.40 1.63
CA TYR A 21 10.47 -1.68 1.96
C TYR A 21 9.67 -2.35 3.06
N THR A 22 10.11 -3.49 3.54
CA THR A 22 9.41 -4.19 4.64
C THR A 22 9.26 -3.25 5.83
N ASN A 23 8.06 -3.22 6.40
CA ASN A 23 7.69 -2.38 7.55
C ASN A 23 7.58 -0.89 7.21
N ARG A 24 7.67 -0.52 5.95
CA ARG A 24 7.42 0.86 5.57
C ARG A 24 5.92 1.16 5.64
N GLU A 25 5.60 2.38 6.04
CA GLU A 25 4.21 2.82 6.12
C GLU A 25 4.03 4.02 5.23
N GLY A 26 2.83 4.17 4.70
CA GLY A 26 2.52 5.31 3.88
C GLY A 26 1.03 5.46 3.68
N VAL A 27 0.64 6.58 3.11
CA VAL A 27 -0.76 6.86 2.82
C VAL A 27 -0.98 6.64 1.34
N VAL A 28 -2.02 5.88 1.03
CA VAL A 28 -2.33 5.55 -0.37
C VAL A 28 -2.77 6.80 -1.10
N THR A 29 -2.13 7.07 -2.24
CA THR A 29 -2.43 8.24 -3.05
C THR A 29 -3.13 7.89 -4.35
N HIS A 30 -2.97 6.67 -4.82
CA HIS A 30 -3.55 6.29 -6.11
C HIS A 30 -3.63 4.77 -6.21
N ILE A 31 -4.70 4.29 -6.82
CA ILE A 31 -4.86 2.87 -7.12
C ILE A 31 -5.24 2.79 -8.58
N ASP A 32 -4.43 2.10 -9.39
CA ASP A 32 -4.71 2.06 -10.82
C ASP A 32 -5.50 0.81 -11.19
N ASP A 33 -5.81 0.68 -12.46
CA ASP A 33 -6.64 -0.41 -12.95
C ASP A 33 -5.95 -1.76 -12.87
N ALA A 34 -4.64 -1.77 -12.75
CA ALA A 34 -3.89 -3.01 -12.63
C ALA A 34 -3.70 -3.41 -11.18
N SER A 35 -4.43 -2.80 -10.28
CA SER A 35 -4.36 -3.10 -8.85
C SER A 35 -3.01 -2.74 -8.24
N GLN A 36 -2.33 -1.77 -8.82
CA GLN A 36 -1.11 -1.26 -8.25
C GLN A 36 -1.43 -0.10 -7.31
N ILE A 37 -0.89 -0.16 -6.11
CA ILE A 37 -1.22 0.78 -5.05
C ILE A 37 -0.02 1.70 -4.84
N ASN A 38 -0.21 2.97 -5.10
CA ASN A 38 0.82 3.98 -4.89
C ASN A 38 0.57 4.70 -3.59
N SER A 39 1.65 5.12 -2.94
CA SER A 39 1.50 5.81 -1.67
C SER A 39 2.65 6.78 -1.46
N THR A 40 2.68 7.38 -0.28
CA THR A 40 3.65 8.41 0.04
C THR A 40 5.04 7.86 0.36
N TRP A 41 5.20 6.56 0.56
CA TRP A 41 6.54 6.05 0.75
C TRP A 41 7.34 6.20 -0.54
N VAL A 42 8.63 6.16 -0.42
CA VAL A 42 9.49 6.24 -1.58
C VAL A 42 9.62 4.85 -2.19
N GLY A 43 9.44 4.75 -3.50
CA GLY A 43 9.64 3.48 -4.16
C GLY A 43 8.51 3.18 -5.12
N GLY A 44 8.36 1.93 -5.47
CA GLY A 44 7.37 1.52 -6.43
C GLY A 44 6.00 1.32 -5.81
N ALA A 45 5.08 0.90 -6.62
CA ALA A 45 3.74 0.61 -6.16
C ALA A 45 3.68 -0.78 -5.54
N ILE A 46 2.73 -0.98 -4.63
CA ILE A 46 2.43 -2.32 -4.14
C ILE A 46 1.62 -3.02 -5.21
N VAL A 47 2.03 -4.23 -5.56
CA VAL A 47 1.26 -5.08 -6.49
C VAL A 47 0.53 -6.09 -5.62
N SER A 48 -0.77 -5.91 -5.48
CA SER A 48 -1.53 -6.65 -4.47
C SER A 48 -1.55 -8.16 -4.71
N GLU A 49 -1.20 -8.61 -5.90
CA GLU A 49 -1.20 -10.04 -6.19
C GLU A 49 0.06 -10.74 -5.68
N VAL A 50 1.14 -10.02 -5.49
CA VAL A 50 2.41 -10.64 -5.08
C VAL A 50 2.99 -10.04 -3.82
N ASP A 51 2.57 -8.86 -3.45
CA ASP A 51 3.09 -8.16 -2.27
C ASP A 51 2.07 -8.26 -1.16
N GLU A 52 2.56 -8.22 0.09
CA GLU A 52 1.71 -8.29 1.26
C GLU A 52 1.75 -6.98 2.00
N PHE A 53 0.58 -6.52 2.40
CA PHE A 53 0.47 -5.30 3.18
C PHE A 53 -0.76 -5.38 4.06
N ILE A 54 -0.82 -4.50 5.06
CA ILE A 54 -1.99 -4.41 5.91
C ILE A 54 -2.44 -2.96 5.96
N ILE A 55 -3.73 -2.77 6.19
CA ILE A 55 -4.31 -1.45 6.35
C ILE A 55 -4.30 -1.13 7.83
N LEU A 56 -3.56 -0.08 8.20
CA LEU A 56 -3.45 0.30 9.60
C LEU A 56 -4.62 1.14 10.03
N GLU A 57 -5.08 2.03 9.17
CA GLU A 57 -6.26 2.83 9.48
C GLU A 57 -6.80 3.44 8.21
N HIS A 58 -8.10 3.68 8.23
CA HIS A 58 -8.78 4.41 7.18
C HIS A 58 -8.84 5.87 7.55
N PRO A 59 -8.94 6.76 6.57
CA PRO A 59 -9.05 8.17 6.91
C PRO A 59 -10.33 8.42 7.69
N VAL A 60 -10.26 9.41 8.57
CA VAL A 60 -11.46 9.82 9.29
C VAL A 60 -12.45 10.31 8.26
N ASN A 61 -13.65 9.77 8.33
CA ASN A 61 -14.66 10.15 7.39
C ASN A 61 -15.14 11.56 7.64
N GLN A 62 -15.35 12.27 6.57
CA GLN A 62 -15.84 13.65 6.64
C GLN A 62 -17.21 13.76 6.04
#